data_80f1de3f6e25e3059206730c5cf21db4
#
_entry.id   80f1de3f6e25e3059206730c5cf21db4
#
_cell.length_a   1.000
_cell.length_b   1.000
_cell.length_c   1.000
_cell.angle_alpha   90.00
_cell.angle_beta   90.00
_cell.angle_gamma   90.00
#
_symmetry.space_group_name_H-M   'P 1'
#
loop_
_entity.id
_entity.type
_entity.pdbx_description
1 polymer ?
#
loop_
_entity_poly.entity_id
_entity_poly.type
_entity_poly.pdbx_seq_one_letter_code
_entity_poly.pdbx_strand_id
1 'polypeptide(L)'
;LEEGYRSWGGGLGISAALSGIELDAAYEYINWYLSGWVGGYLMRQGYYSAVPETSKEFMSADEWGFWYEGKAAEGDILSPTGNKLAGAGEVRDGGSFFDRMGSVVCWNSVMDENQYMVRKWNEFIAA
;
A
#
# COMPACT_ATOMS: atom_id res chain seq x y z
N LEU A 1 -5.65 -3.28 -17.00
CA LEU A 1 -6.42 -2.40 -17.88
C LEU A 1 -5.47 -1.83 -18.92
N GLU A 2 -5.82 -1.91 -20.21
CA GLU A 2 -5.02 -1.34 -21.32
C GLU A 2 -4.86 0.17 -21.16
N GLU A 3 -5.89 0.84 -20.64
CA GLU A 3 -5.90 2.27 -20.40
C GLU A 3 -5.08 2.71 -19.19
N GLY A 4 -4.54 1.77 -18.45
CA GLY A 4 -3.89 2.02 -17.18
C GLY A 4 -4.86 2.16 -16.00
N TYR A 5 -4.39 2.66 -14.86
CA TYR A 5 -5.22 2.81 -13.66
C TYR A 5 -4.79 4.01 -12.80
N ARG A 6 -5.69 4.36 -11.89
CA ARG A 6 -5.45 5.40 -10.89
C ARG A 6 -4.78 4.80 -9.66
N SER A 7 -3.74 5.44 -9.17
CA SER A 7 -3.07 5.07 -7.93
C SER A 7 -3.26 6.13 -6.84
N TRP A 8 -2.91 5.75 -5.62
CA TRP A 8 -2.93 6.64 -4.45
C TRP A 8 -1.85 6.21 -3.46
N GLY A 9 -1.40 7.15 -2.64
CA GLY A 9 -0.47 6.91 -1.55
C GLY A 9 -1.08 7.35 -0.23
N GLY A 10 -0.88 6.56 0.82
CA GLY A 10 -1.16 6.93 2.19
C GLY A 10 0.14 7.29 2.90
N GLY A 11 0.09 8.25 3.82
CA GLY A 11 1.25 8.67 4.59
C GLY A 11 0.89 8.89 6.07
N LEU A 12 1.90 8.74 6.92
CA LEU A 12 1.84 9.14 8.32
C LEU A 12 2.48 10.52 8.45
N GLY A 13 1.76 11.46 9.06
CA GLY A 13 2.27 12.80 9.35
C GLY A 13 2.49 12.99 10.84
N ILE A 14 3.59 13.65 11.22
CA ILE A 14 3.83 14.07 12.60
C ILE A 14 3.25 15.47 12.76
N SER A 15 2.41 15.66 13.81
CA SER A 15 1.88 16.99 14.12
C SER A 15 3.01 17.94 14.51
N ALA A 16 3.01 19.14 13.94
CA ALA A 16 3.97 20.19 14.27
C ALA A 16 3.85 20.70 15.74
N ALA A 17 2.77 20.34 16.43
CA ALA A 17 2.57 20.70 17.84
C ALA A 17 3.25 19.75 18.84
N LEU A 18 3.74 18.57 18.37
CA LEU A 18 4.42 17.61 19.25
C LEU A 18 5.82 18.10 19.63
N SER A 19 6.21 17.81 20.88
CA SER A 19 7.55 18.10 21.39
C SER A 19 7.95 17.09 22.46
N GLY A 20 9.26 17.04 22.81
CA GLY A 20 9.77 16.16 23.85
C GLY A 20 9.40 14.70 23.62
N ILE A 21 8.98 14.02 24.68
CA ILE A 21 8.68 12.57 24.66
C ILE A 21 7.57 12.18 23.66
N GLU A 22 6.61 13.05 23.40
CA GLU A 22 5.55 12.79 22.42
C GLU A 22 6.09 12.76 21.00
N LEU A 23 7.02 13.67 20.69
CA LEU A 23 7.69 13.70 19.40
C LEU A 23 8.60 12.48 19.23
N ASP A 24 9.36 12.11 20.26
CA ASP A 24 10.21 10.92 20.25
C ASP A 24 9.38 9.65 20.02
N ALA A 25 8.25 9.51 20.71
CA ALA A 25 7.33 8.39 20.53
C ALA A 25 6.74 8.34 19.11
N ALA A 26 6.45 9.49 18.50
CA ALA A 26 5.97 9.55 17.11
C ALA A 26 7.04 9.07 16.12
N TYR A 27 8.30 9.43 16.33
CA TYR A 27 9.42 8.92 15.51
C TYR A 27 9.62 7.41 15.70
N GLU A 28 9.59 6.91 16.93
CA GLU A 28 9.71 5.48 17.22
C GLU A 28 8.59 4.68 16.55
N TYR A 29 7.35 5.19 16.59
CA TYR A 29 6.23 4.55 15.91
C TYR A 29 6.43 4.50 14.39
N ILE A 30 6.88 5.60 13.77
CA ILE A 30 7.13 5.63 12.33
C ILE A 30 8.30 4.72 11.96
N ASN A 31 9.38 4.71 12.75
CA ASN A 31 10.50 3.82 12.54
C ASN A 31 10.07 2.34 12.63
N TRP A 32 9.26 1.99 13.62
CA TRP A 32 8.69 0.65 13.72
C TRP A 32 7.81 0.33 12.49
N TYR A 33 6.97 1.28 12.08
CA TYR A 33 6.10 1.09 10.91
C TYR A 33 6.91 0.80 9.63
N LEU A 34 8.05 1.48 9.46
CA LEU A 34 8.94 1.35 8.29
C LEU A 34 9.96 0.22 8.44
N SER A 35 10.04 -0.45 9.59
CA SER A 35 11.02 -1.52 9.83
C SER A 35 10.77 -2.81 9.03
N GLY A 36 9.62 -2.91 8.37
CA GLY A 36 9.32 -3.95 7.38
C GLY A 36 8.18 -4.88 7.75
N TRP A 37 7.95 -5.17 9.03
CA TRP A 37 6.87 -6.08 9.44
C TRP A 37 5.49 -5.61 8.94
N VAL A 38 5.17 -4.34 9.18
CA VAL A 38 3.91 -3.74 8.71
C VAL A 38 3.83 -3.75 7.19
N GLY A 39 4.95 -3.44 6.51
CA GLY A 39 5.03 -3.47 5.05
C GLY A 39 4.74 -4.87 4.50
N GLY A 40 5.33 -5.92 5.06
CA GLY A 40 5.05 -7.31 4.68
C GLY A 40 3.60 -7.70 4.92
N TYR A 41 3.01 -7.26 6.04
CA TYR A 41 1.59 -7.47 6.32
C TYR A 41 0.68 -6.80 5.28
N LEU A 42 0.96 -5.54 4.91
CA LEU A 42 0.20 -4.80 3.92
C LEU A 42 0.35 -5.38 2.51
N MET A 43 1.54 -5.87 2.16
CA MET A 43 1.78 -6.49 0.86
C MET A 43 0.94 -7.77 0.68
N ARG A 44 0.70 -8.54 1.74
CA ARG A 44 -0.23 -9.69 1.71
C ARG A 44 -1.70 -9.30 1.53
N GLN A 45 -2.02 -8.01 1.65
CA GLN A 45 -3.33 -7.44 1.31
C GLN A 45 -3.37 -6.83 -0.09
N GLY A 46 -2.26 -6.87 -0.84
CA GLY A 46 -2.15 -6.31 -2.17
C GLY A 46 -1.69 -4.86 -2.24
N TYR A 47 -1.34 -4.24 -1.11
CA TYR A 47 -0.73 -2.91 -1.07
C TYR A 47 0.79 -2.98 -1.31
N TYR A 48 1.41 -1.83 -1.45
CA TYR A 48 2.86 -1.71 -1.53
C TYR A 48 3.39 -1.01 -0.28
N SER A 49 4.58 -1.44 0.15
CA SER A 49 5.33 -0.78 1.21
C SER A 49 6.08 0.43 0.67
N ALA A 50 6.22 1.47 1.50
CA ALA A 50 7.10 2.60 1.22
C ALA A 50 8.59 2.20 1.24
N VAL A 51 8.92 1.12 1.98
CA VAL A 51 10.28 0.56 2.08
C VAL A 51 10.21 -0.94 1.77
N PRO A 52 10.19 -1.32 0.48
CA PRO A 52 10.04 -2.71 0.09
C PRO A 52 11.22 -3.59 0.52
N GLU A 53 12.43 -3.05 0.61
CA GLU A 53 13.63 -3.78 1.00
C GLU A 53 13.51 -4.37 2.41
N THR A 54 13.08 -3.55 3.37
CA THR A 54 12.86 -4.04 4.75
C THR A 54 11.65 -4.97 4.84
N SER A 55 10.61 -4.72 4.05
CA SER A 55 9.40 -5.56 4.03
C SER A 55 9.67 -6.95 3.49
N LYS A 56 10.63 -7.10 2.57
CA LYS A 56 11.06 -8.38 2.01
C LYS A 56 11.55 -9.36 3.08
N GLU A 57 12.20 -8.86 4.13
CA GLU A 57 12.72 -9.69 5.22
C GLU A 57 11.61 -10.39 6.04
N PHE A 58 10.38 -9.87 5.95
CA PHE A 58 9.19 -10.39 6.63
C PHE A 58 8.25 -11.18 5.72
N MET A 59 8.71 -11.53 4.52
CA MET A 59 7.97 -12.32 3.54
C MET A 59 8.76 -13.56 3.15
N SER A 60 8.07 -14.64 2.80
CA SER A 60 8.73 -15.78 2.16
C SER A 60 9.18 -15.42 0.75
N ALA A 61 10.11 -16.19 0.18
CA ALA A 61 10.58 -15.99 -1.19
C ALA A 61 9.42 -16.12 -2.20
N ASP A 62 8.48 -17.06 -1.97
CA ASP A 62 7.31 -17.26 -2.80
C ASP A 62 6.35 -16.06 -2.73
N GLU A 63 6.01 -15.58 -1.51
CA GLU A 63 5.20 -14.38 -1.33
C GLU A 63 5.81 -13.15 -2.01
N TRP A 64 7.12 -12.94 -1.83
CA TRP A 64 7.83 -11.83 -2.49
C TRP A 64 7.79 -11.98 -4.01
N GLY A 65 8.07 -13.18 -4.53
CA GLY A 65 7.99 -13.50 -5.96
C GLY A 65 6.62 -13.18 -6.53
N PHE A 66 5.56 -13.63 -5.87
CA PHE A 66 4.18 -13.40 -6.29
C PHE A 66 3.77 -11.92 -6.21
N TRP A 67 3.98 -11.30 -5.04
CA TRP A 67 3.45 -9.95 -4.79
C TRP A 67 4.26 -8.84 -5.46
N TYR A 68 5.58 -8.97 -5.52
CA TYR A 68 6.47 -7.91 -5.97
C TYR A 68 7.10 -8.18 -7.34
N GLU A 69 7.56 -9.40 -7.59
CA GLU A 69 8.28 -9.73 -8.82
C GLU A 69 7.36 -10.20 -9.97
N GLY A 70 6.08 -10.47 -9.70
CA GLY A 70 5.11 -10.94 -10.71
C GLY A 70 5.33 -12.39 -11.14
N LYS A 71 5.98 -13.20 -10.30
CA LYS A 71 6.19 -14.63 -10.53
C LYS A 71 4.94 -15.44 -10.23
N ALA A 72 4.86 -16.64 -10.83
CA ALA A 72 3.86 -17.61 -10.43
C ALA A 72 4.12 -18.09 -8.99
N ALA A 73 3.04 -18.26 -8.22
CA ALA A 73 3.11 -18.82 -6.88
C ALA A 73 3.65 -20.26 -6.94
N GLU A 74 4.55 -20.62 -6.05
CA GLU A 74 5.05 -21.98 -5.90
C GLU A 74 4.09 -22.85 -5.05
N GLY A 75 3.39 -22.20 -4.12
CA GLY A 75 2.40 -22.80 -3.25
C GLY A 75 1.16 -21.94 -3.05
N ASP A 76 0.46 -22.14 -1.93
CA ASP A 76 -0.71 -21.33 -1.60
C ASP A 76 -0.27 -19.97 -1.03
N ILE A 77 -0.67 -18.90 -1.68
CA ILE A 77 -0.50 -17.53 -1.19
C ILE A 77 -1.68 -17.20 -0.27
N LEU A 78 -1.36 -16.82 0.95
CA LEU A 78 -2.37 -16.56 1.98
C LEU A 78 -2.46 -15.07 2.32
N SER A 79 -3.68 -14.64 2.66
CA SER A 79 -3.91 -13.33 3.29
C SER A 79 -3.34 -13.33 4.72
N PRO A 80 -3.18 -12.16 5.36
CA PRO A 80 -2.79 -12.07 6.77
C PRO A 80 -3.73 -12.81 7.75
N THR A 81 -4.97 -13.07 7.32
CA THR A 81 -5.99 -13.78 8.09
C THR A 81 -6.06 -15.28 7.75
N GLY A 82 -5.14 -15.78 6.91
CA GLY A 82 -5.03 -17.18 6.55
C GLY A 82 -5.95 -17.64 5.41
N ASN A 83 -6.68 -16.73 4.77
CA ASN A 83 -7.50 -17.08 3.61
C ASN A 83 -6.61 -17.25 2.38
N LYS A 84 -6.87 -18.32 1.60
CA LYS A 84 -6.18 -18.54 0.34
C LYS A 84 -6.55 -17.46 -0.68
N LEU A 85 -5.53 -16.82 -1.25
CA LEU A 85 -5.66 -15.78 -2.27
C LEU A 85 -5.28 -16.28 -3.66
N ALA A 86 -4.26 -17.13 -3.74
CA ALA A 86 -3.82 -17.77 -4.98
C ALA A 86 -3.28 -19.17 -4.71
N GLY A 87 -3.26 -20.04 -5.69
CA GLY A 87 -2.68 -21.35 -5.64
C GLY A 87 -1.41 -21.49 -6.47
N ALA A 88 -0.74 -22.62 -6.34
CA ALA A 88 0.45 -22.93 -7.12
C ALA A 88 0.21 -22.77 -8.63
N GLY A 89 1.12 -22.11 -9.31
CA GLY A 89 1.04 -21.79 -10.75
C GLY A 89 0.25 -20.54 -11.10
N GLU A 90 -0.50 -19.95 -10.17
CA GLU A 90 -1.22 -18.71 -10.40
C GLU A 90 -0.26 -17.51 -10.38
N VAL A 91 -0.53 -16.53 -11.23
CA VAL A 91 0.23 -15.30 -11.36
C VAL A 91 -0.67 -14.13 -11.03
N ARG A 92 -0.15 -13.13 -10.33
CA ARG A 92 -0.87 -11.89 -10.09
C ARG A 92 -1.06 -11.09 -11.37
N ASP A 93 -2.28 -10.63 -11.62
CA ASP A 93 -2.58 -9.75 -12.75
C ASP A 93 -1.72 -8.47 -12.74
N GLY A 94 -1.32 -8.02 -13.92
CA GLY A 94 -0.57 -6.80 -14.13
C GLY A 94 0.95 -6.92 -13.98
N GLY A 95 1.48 -8.12 -13.78
CA GLY A 95 2.93 -8.38 -13.74
C GLY A 95 3.62 -7.94 -12.45
N SER A 96 4.88 -7.55 -12.55
CA SER A 96 5.70 -7.10 -11.42
C SER A 96 5.23 -5.76 -10.84
N PHE A 97 5.81 -5.37 -9.70
CA PHE A 97 5.63 -4.04 -9.13
C PHE A 97 5.93 -2.93 -10.15
N PHE A 98 7.04 -3.05 -10.88
CA PHE A 98 7.44 -2.02 -11.85
C PHE A 98 6.50 -1.98 -13.07
N ASP A 99 5.99 -3.12 -13.53
CA ASP A 99 5.02 -3.16 -14.63
C ASP A 99 3.72 -2.45 -14.20
N ARG A 100 3.24 -2.73 -12.99
CA ARG A 100 2.04 -2.08 -12.45
C ARG A 100 2.24 -0.60 -12.18
N MET A 101 3.38 -0.18 -11.62
CA MET A 101 3.69 1.24 -11.44
C MET A 101 3.81 1.98 -12.77
N GLY A 102 4.37 1.33 -13.79
CA GLY A 102 4.45 1.88 -15.15
C GLY A 102 3.08 2.08 -15.82
N SER A 103 2.05 1.35 -15.37
CA SER A 103 0.68 1.48 -15.88
C SER A 103 -0.17 2.51 -15.12
N VAL A 104 0.40 3.23 -14.15
CA VAL A 104 -0.31 4.30 -13.44
C VAL A 104 -0.41 5.54 -14.33
N VAL A 105 -1.62 5.94 -14.65
CA VAL A 105 -1.90 7.12 -15.51
C VAL A 105 -2.23 8.38 -14.71
N CYS A 106 -2.69 8.24 -13.47
CA CYS A 106 -2.92 9.37 -12.58
C CYS A 106 -2.79 8.97 -11.12
N TRP A 107 -2.45 9.93 -10.29
CA TRP A 107 -2.38 9.79 -8.83
C TRP A 107 -3.49 10.58 -8.17
N ASN A 108 -4.07 10.00 -7.12
CA ASN A 108 -4.97 10.77 -6.28
C ASN A 108 -4.20 11.91 -5.59
N SER A 109 -4.74 13.10 -5.69
CA SER A 109 -4.28 14.25 -4.93
C SER A 109 -5.48 15.02 -4.39
N VAL A 110 -5.25 15.88 -3.41
CA VAL A 110 -6.23 16.87 -3.01
C VAL A 110 -6.29 17.92 -4.13
N MET A 111 -7.49 18.13 -4.69
CA MET A 111 -7.69 19.14 -5.73
C MET A 111 -7.74 20.54 -5.11
N ASP A 112 -7.40 21.55 -5.87
CA ASP A 112 -7.44 22.96 -5.42
C ASP A 112 -8.85 23.36 -4.98
N GLU A 113 -9.88 22.79 -5.63
CA GLU A 113 -11.30 23.04 -5.35
C GLU A 113 -11.86 22.15 -4.23
N ASN A 114 -11.02 21.50 -3.43
CA ASN A 114 -11.47 20.53 -2.41
C ASN A 114 -12.53 21.12 -1.45
N GLN A 115 -12.37 22.36 -1.02
CA GLN A 115 -13.36 23.02 -0.13
C GLN A 115 -14.71 23.23 -0.82
N TYR A 116 -14.70 23.54 -2.12
CA TYR A 116 -15.93 23.63 -2.91
C TYR A 116 -16.60 22.25 -3.02
N MET A 117 -15.84 21.21 -3.32
CA MET A 117 -16.34 19.85 -3.42
C MET A 117 -16.95 19.35 -2.12
N VAL A 118 -16.28 19.58 -0.98
CA VAL A 118 -16.80 19.22 0.36
C VAL A 118 -18.12 19.93 0.63
N ARG A 119 -18.22 21.22 0.31
CA ARG A 119 -19.48 21.96 0.48
C ARG A 119 -20.59 21.39 -0.39
N LYS A 120 -20.32 21.10 -1.66
CA LYS A 120 -21.31 20.52 -2.59
C LYS A 120 -21.72 19.12 -2.18
N TRP A 121 -20.80 18.33 -1.66
CA TRP A 121 -21.12 17.02 -1.10
C TRP A 121 -22.06 17.13 0.11
N ASN A 122 -21.77 18.05 1.03
CA ASN A 122 -22.64 18.28 2.19
C ASN A 122 -24.02 18.77 1.79
N GLU A 123 -24.14 19.66 0.80
CA GLU A 123 -25.41 20.08 0.24
C GLU A 123 -26.19 18.89 -0.36
N PHE A 124 -25.51 18.01 -1.08
CA PHE A 124 -26.11 16.81 -1.67
C PHE A 124 -26.64 15.82 -0.63
N ILE A 125 -25.87 15.52 0.42
CA ILE A 125 -26.31 14.56 1.45
C ILE A 125 -27.36 15.15 2.40
N ALA A 126 -27.54 16.47 2.43
CA ALA A 126 -28.56 17.16 3.24
C ALA A 126 -29.91 17.34 2.51
N ALA A 127 -29.96 17.05 1.22
CA ALA A 127 -31.15 17.16 0.38
C ALA A 127 -32.05 15.91 0.48
#